data_d3b4f28c3550a9a05cd4bbf24abb4e59
#
_entry.id   d3b4f28c3550a9a05cd4bbf24abb4e59
#
_cell.length_a   1.000
_cell.length_b   1.000
_cell.length_c   1.000
_cell.angle_alpha   90.00
_cell.angle_beta   90.00
_cell.angle_gamma   90.00
#
_symmetry.space_group_name_H-M   'P 1'
#
loop_
_entity.id
_entity.type
_entity.pdbx_description
1 polymer ?
#
loop_
_entity_poly.entity_id
_entity_poly.type
_entity_poly.pdbx_seq_one_letter_code
_entity_poly.pdbx_strand_id
1 'polypeptide(L)'
;MSEVPEEYVLPDTDEALLAECEVQVFRATGPGGQSVNTTDSAVRLIHKPTGMVVVARRERSQLRNKIDAVRRLRVRIADAQRPRAPRHATKPSWGAVQRRLTSKSKLSAKKSIRRKPASDD
;
A
#
# COMPACT_ATOMS: atom_id res chain seq x y z
N MET A 1 0.84 -11.20 -2.93
CA MET A 1 0.71 -9.98 -3.77
C MET A 1 0.10 -10.36 -5.09
N SER A 2 -0.95 -9.68 -5.45
CA SER A 2 -1.60 -9.89 -6.75
C SER A 2 -0.80 -9.14 -7.81
N GLU A 3 -0.09 -9.87 -8.63
CA GLU A 3 0.60 -9.31 -9.78
C GLU A 3 -0.37 -9.25 -10.96
N VAL A 4 -0.43 -8.10 -11.61
CA VAL A 4 -1.22 -7.95 -12.83
C VAL A 4 -0.43 -8.59 -13.96
N PRO A 5 -1.00 -9.57 -14.69
CA PRO A 5 -0.32 -10.14 -15.85
C PRO A 5 -0.01 -9.04 -16.88
N GLU A 6 1.16 -9.12 -17.48
CA GLU A 6 1.57 -8.13 -18.49
C GLU A 6 0.62 -8.08 -19.71
N GLU A 7 0.00 -9.21 -19.99
CA GLU A 7 -0.95 -9.34 -21.10
C GLU A 7 -2.37 -8.86 -20.76
N TYR A 8 -2.64 -8.52 -19.49
CA TYR A 8 -3.97 -8.12 -19.08
C TYR A 8 -4.31 -6.72 -19.59
N VAL A 9 -5.43 -6.62 -20.29
CA VAL A 9 -5.95 -5.34 -20.80
C VAL A 9 -7.13 -4.91 -19.93
N LEU A 10 -7.00 -3.72 -19.33
CA LEU A 10 -8.06 -3.13 -18.52
C LEU A 10 -9.25 -2.74 -19.41
N PRO A 11 -10.48 -3.24 -19.14
CA PRO A 11 -11.66 -2.85 -19.91
C PRO A 11 -11.96 -1.35 -19.80
N ASP A 12 -12.48 -0.77 -20.87
CA ASP A 12 -12.84 0.66 -20.89
C ASP A 12 -14.06 0.99 -20.04
N THR A 13 -14.99 0.03 -19.92
CA THR A 13 -16.23 0.24 -19.17
C THR A 13 -16.18 -0.44 -17.81
N ASP A 14 -16.84 0.18 -16.82
CA ASP A 14 -16.94 -0.37 -15.49
C ASP A 14 -17.77 -1.67 -15.47
N GLU A 15 -18.76 -1.77 -16.34
CA GLU A 15 -19.59 -2.96 -16.49
C GLU A 15 -18.78 -4.18 -16.96
N ALA A 16 -17.90 -3.97 -17.94
CA ALA A 16 -17.01 -5.02 -18.43
C ALA A 16 -16.02 -5.46 -17.37
N LEU A 17 -15.47 -4.51 -16.61
CA LEU A 17 -14.58 -4.80 -15.49
C LEU A 17 -15.29 -5.57 -14.38
N LEU A 18 -16.52 -5.18 -14.05
CA LEU A 18 -17.34 -5.87 -13.06
C LEU A 18 -17.67 -7.29 -13.46
N ALA A 19 -17.88 -7.55 -14.78
CA ALA A 19 -18.14 -8.88 -15.31
C ALA A 19 -16.97 -9.85 -15.08
N GLU A 20 -15.74 -9.34 -14.97
CA GLU A 20 -14.54 -10.13 -14.66
C GLU A 20 -14.37 -10.40 -13.15
N CYS A 21 -15.22 -9.81 -12.31
CA CYS A 21 -15.13 -9.89 -10.87
C CYS A 21 -16.16 -10.84 -10.28
N GLU A 22 -15.82 -11.48 -9.19
CA GLU A 22 -16.77 -12.09 -8.28
C GLU A 22 -17.24 -11.04 -7.28
N VAL A 23 -18.55 -10.83 -7.20
CA VAL A 23 -19.17 -9.87 -6.29
C VAL A 23 -19.69 -10.61 -5.07
N GLN A 24 -19.18 -10.23 -3.90
CA GLN A 24 -19.64 -10.73 -2.61
C GLN A 24 -20.25 -9.59 -1.82
N VAL A 25 -21.45 -9.80 -1.32
CA VAL A 25 -22.16 -8.83 -0.47
C VAL A 25 -22.16 -9.35 0.95
N PHE A 26 -21.84 -8.50 1.90
CA PHE A 26 -21.78 -8.88 3.30
C PHE A 26 -22.19 -7.73 4.22
N ARG A 27 -22.42 -8.06 5.48
CA ARG A 27 -22.69 -7.09 6.51
C ARG A 27 -21.39 -6.60 7.11
N ALA A 28 -21.17 -5.28 7.09
CA ALA A 28 -19.98 -4.70 7.69
C ALA A 28 -20.01 -4.90 9.21
N THR A 29 -18.84 -5.21 9.78
CA THR A 29 -18.64 -5.33 11.22
C THR A 29 -17.90 -4.10 11.73
N GLY A 30 -18.18 -3.70 12.96
CA GLY A 30 -17.50 -2.59 13.62
C GLY A 30 -18.47 -1.63 14.31
N PRO A 31 -17.93 -0.58 14.96
CA PRO A 31 -18.78 0.44 15.58
C PRO A 31 -19.56 1.19 14.51
N GLY A 32 -20.87 1.27 14.70
CA GLY A 32 -21.74 1.95 13.76
C GLY A 32 -23.19 1.91 14.23
N GLY A 33 -24.02 2.66 13.55
CA GLY A 33 -25.44 2.73 13.83
C GLY A 33 -26.19 1.49 13.38
N GLN A 34 -27.51 1.58 13.46
CA GLN A 34 -28.43 0.49 13.15
C GLN A 34 -28.26 -0.04 11.70
N SER A 35 -27.90 0.82 10.75
CA SER A 35 -27.69 0.43 9.34
C SER A 35 -26.48 -0.52 9.16
N VAL A 36 -25.47 -0.45 10.01
CA VAL A 36 -24.32 -1.37 9.99
C VAL A 36 -24.75 -2.77 10.43
N ASN A 37 -25.67 -2.86 11.39
CA ASN A 37 -26.10 -4.13 11.97
C ASN A 37 -27.22 -4.84 11.20
N THR A 38 -27.97 -4.11 10.36
CA THR A 38 -29.19 -4.64 9.74
C THR A 38 -29.15 -4.74 8.22
N THR A 39 -28.17 -4.12 7.55
CA THR A 39 -28.13 -4.02 6.10
C THR A 39 -26.84 -4.62 5.53
N ASP A 40 -26.98 -5.54 4.59
CA ASP A 40 -25.87 -6.12 3.82
C ASP A 40 -25.48 -5.17 2.68
N SER A 41 -24.86 -4.03 3.03
CA SER A 41 -24.47 -3.00 2.08
C SER A 41 -23.00 -3.06 1.66
N ALA A 42 -22.16 -3.74 2.43
CA ALA A 42 -20.74 -3.88 2.11
C ALA A 42 -20.53 -4.81 0.92
N VAL A 43 -19.64 -4.42 0.03
CA VAL A 43 -19.34 -5.15 -1.21
C VAL A 43 -17.86 -5.49 -1.25
N ARG A 44 -17.55 -6.74 -1.56
CA ARG A 44 -16.21 -7.21 -1.87
C ARG A 44 -16.17 -7.63 -3.33
N LEU A 45 -15.23 -7.07 -4.08
CA LEU A 45 -14.95 -7.50 -5.44
C LEU A 45 -13.66 -8.31 -5.46
N ILE A 46 -13.73 -9.48 -6.08
CA ILE A 46 -12.56 -10.32 -6.31
C ILE A 46 -12.34 -10.34 -7.83
N HIS A 47 -11.31 -9.67 -8.30
CA HIS A 47 -10.97 -9.62 -9.72
C HIS A 47 -10.23 -10.90 -10.11
N LYS A 48 -10.89 -11.76 -10.86
CA LYS A 48 -10.36 -13.09 -11.20
C LYS A 48 -9.04 -13.06 -11.98
N PRO A 49 -8.88 -12.22 -13.03
CA PRO A 49 -7.65 -12.20 -13.82
C PRO A 49 -6.40 -11.80 -13.03
N THR A 50 -6.52 -10.87 -12.08
CA THR A 50 -5.38 -10.36 -11.30
C THR A 50 -5.34 -10.88 -9.87
N GLY A 51 -6.43 -11.46 -9.39
CA GLY A 51 -6.57 -11.88 -8.00
C GLY A 51 -6.71 -10.72 -6.99
N MET A 52 -6.84 -9.49 -7.45
CA MET A 52 -7.01 -8.34 -6.58
C MET A 52 -8.37 -8.35 -5.89
N VAL A 53 -8.36 -7.99 -4.61
CA VAL A 53 -9.57 -7.89 -3.79
C VAL A 53 -9.76 -6.45 -3.35
N VAL A 54 -10.96 -5.92 -3.54
CA VAL A 54 -11.34 -4.58 -3.11
C VAL A 54 -12.61 -4.66 -2.28
N VAL A 55 -12.62 -3.98 -1.14
CA VAL A 55 -13.78 -3.93 -0.24
C VAL A 55 -14.26 -2.49 -0.16
N ALA A 56 -15.57 -2.29 -0.37
CA ALA A 56 -16.22 -1.00 -0.22
C ALA A 56 -17.38 -1.13 0.77
N ARG A 57 -17.35 -0.35 1.84
CA ARG A 57 -18.36 -0.37 2.91
C ARG A 57 -18.73 1.01 3.43
N ARG A 58 -18.27 2.04 2.75
CA ARG A 58 -18.42 3.43 3.18
C ARG A 58 -19.84 3.96 3.04
N GLU A 59 -20.52 3.55 1.99
CA GLU A 59 -21.85 4.02 1.67
C GLU A 59 -22.94 3.15 2.30
N ARG A 60 -24.13 3.71 2.49
CA ARG A 60 -25.31 2.97 2.94
C ARG A 60 -25.91 2.10 1.83
N SER A 61 -25.77 2.53 0.59
CA SER A 61 -26.30 1.86 -0.58
C SER A 61 -25.32 0.79 -1.06
N GLN A 62 -25.80 -0.44 -1.23
CA GLN A 62 -25.07 -1.53 -1.85
C GLN A 62 -24.61 -1.16 -3.25
N LEU A 63 -25.48 -0.53 -4.05
CA LEU A 63 -25.16 -0.08 -5.41
C LEU A 63 -24.00 0.92 -5.41
N ARG A 64 -24.04 1.91 -4.53
CA ARG A 64 -22.94 2.89 -4.40
C ARG A 64 -21.63 2.26 -3.98
N ASN A 65 -21.67 1.31 -3.06
CA ASN A 65 -20.49 0.55 -2.67
C ASN A 65 -19.93 -0.26 -3.83
N LYS A 66 -20.79 -0.88 -4.64
CA LYS A 66 -20.38 -1.60 -5.85
C LYS A 66 -19.68 -0.67 -6.85
N ILE A 67 -20.23 0.49 -7.12
CA ILE A 67 -19.66 1.50 -8.00
C ILE A 67 -18.29 1.98 -7.45
N ASP A 68 -18.21 2.27 -6.16
CA ASP A 68 -16.98 2.69 -5.51
C ASP A 68 -15.90 1.60 -5.58
N ALA A 69 -16.28 0.35 -5.34
CA ALA A 69 -15.37 -0.79 -5.43
C ALA A 69 -14.80 -0.96 -6.84
N VAL A 70 -15.63 -0.84 -7.87
CA VAL A 70 -15.18 -0.91 -9.27
C VAL A 70 -14.19 0.21 -9.60
N ARG A 71 -14.47 1.42 -9.16
CA ARG A 71 -13.57 2.57 -9.36
C ARG A 71 -12.22 2.36 -8.68
N ARG A 72 -12.21 1.89 -7.45
CA ARG A 72 -10.99 1.57 -6.70
C ARG A 72 -10.19 0.46 -7.36
N LEU A 73 -10.88 -0.57 -7.84
CA LEU A 73 -10.24 -1.67 -8.56
C LEU A 73 -9.56 -1.17 -9.83
N ARG A 74 -10.24 -0.35 -10.62
CA ARG A 74 -9.69 0.26 -11.83
C ARG A 74 -8.42 1.04 -11.56
N VAL A 75 -8.43 1.89 -10.55
CA VAL A 75 -7.26 2.68 -10.13
C VAL A 75 -6.11 1.76 -9.71
N ARG A 76 -6.38 0.74 -8.92
CA ARG A 76 -5.35 -0.20 -8.46
C ARG A 76 -4.70 -0.99 -9.60
N ILE A 77 -5.50 -1.43 -10.57
CA ILE A 77 -4.99 -2.14 -11.74
C ILE A 77 -4.16 -1.19 -12.59
N ALA A 78 -4.64 0.02 -12.86
CA ALA A 78 -3.92 1.02 -13.63
C ALA A 78 -2.58 1.39 -12.98
N ASP A 79 -2.56 1.57 -11.67
CA ASP A 79 -1.33 1.86 -10.93
C ASP A 79 -0.35 0.68 -10.95
N ALA A 80 -0.85 -0.55 -10.86
CA ALA A 80 -0.02 -1.74 -10.94
C ALA A 80 0.60 -1.95 -12.33
N GLN A 81 -0.11 -1.55 -13.38
CA GLN A 81 0.38 -1.61 -14.76
C GLN A 81 1.30 -0.44 -15.13
N ARG A 82 1.31 0.62 -14.34
CA ARG A 82 2.19 1.77 -14.61
C ARG A 82 3.64 1.38 -14.40
N PRO A 83 4.51 1.62 -15.40
CA PRO A 83 5.94 1.34 -15.25
C PRO A 83 6.50 2.20 -14.12
N ARG A 84 7.22 1.58 -13.20
CA ARG A 84 7.88 2.31 -12.12
C ARG A 84 9.06 3.08 -12.68
N ALA A 85 9.13 4.36 -12.37
CA ALA A 85 10.30 5.16 -12.71
C ALA A 85 11.56 4.57 -12.06
N PRO A 86 12.68 4.49 -12.78
CA PRO A 86 13.92 4.01 -12.18
C PRO A 86 14.35 4.94 -11.06
N ARG A 87 14.72 4.34 -9.93
CA ARG A 87 15.19 5.11 -8.77
C ARG A 87 16.62 5.54 -9.02
N HIS A 88 16.83 6.85 -9.11
CA HIS A 88 18.18 7.43 -9.20
C HIS A 88 18.76 7.60 -7.80
N ALA A 89 19.99 7.15 -7.63
CA ALA A 89 20.71 7.37 -6.38
C ALA A 89 20.99 8.86 -6.20
N THR A 90 20.61 9.40 -5.07
CA THR A 90 20.90 10.79 -4.70
C THR A 90 22.05 10.85 -3.73
N LYS A 91 22.85 11.92 -3.82
CA LYS A 91 23.93 12.15 -2.85
C LYS A 91 23.32 12.48 -1.49
N PRO A 92 23.94 12.05 -0.39
CA PRO A 92 23.51 12.47 0.93
C PRO A 92 23.55 14.01 1.06
N SER A 93 22.60 14.58 1.79
CA SER A 93 22.62 16.01 2.09
C SER A 93 23.82 16.38 2.95
N TRP A 94 24.25 17.64 2.88
CA TRP A 94 25.35 18.14 3.73
C TRP A 94 25.06 17.88 5.21
N GLY A 95 23.84 18.15 5.67
CA GLY A 95 23.46 17.90 7.06
C GLY A 95 23.55 16.42 7.46
N ALA A 96 23.17 15.51 6.56
CA ALA A 96 23.29 14.07 6.82
C ALA A 96 24.76 13.64 6.95
N VAL A 97 25.64 14.19 6.11
CA VAL A 97 27.09 13.93 6.18
C VAL A 97 27.66 14.46 7.51
N GLN A 98 27.27 15.67 7.92
CA GLN A 98 27.72 16.26 9.19
C GLN A 98 27.25 15.44 10.39
N ARG A 99 26.00 15.00 10.41
CA ARG A 99 25.49 14.14 11.50
C ARG A 99 26.25 12.82 11.57
N ARG A 100 26.56 12.21 10.44
CA ARG A 100 27.35 10.98 10.38
C ARG A 100 28.77 11.20 10.93
N LEU A 101 29.43 12.27 10.51
CA LEU A 101 30.78 12.61 10.97
C LEU A 101 30.79 12.90 12.46
N THR A 102 29.84 13.64 12.98
CA THR A 102 29.68 13.89 14.42
C THR A 102 29.51 12.63 15.22
N SER A 103 28.65 11.71 14.74
CA SER A 103 28.45 10.41 15.40
C SER A 103 29.72 9.58 15.41
N LYS A 104 30.45 9.55 14.31
CA LYS A 104 31.75 8.86 14.22
C LYS A 104 32.78 9.44 15.19
N SER A 105 32.87 10.76 15.27
CA SER A 105 33.78 11.46 16.17
C SER A 105 33.50 11.13 17.63
N LYS A 106 32.21 11.16 18.03
CA LYS A 106 31.78 10.78 19.39
C LYS A 106 32.11 9.33 19.72
N LEU A 107 31.87 8.43 18.78
CA LEU A 107 32.18 7.02 18.98
C LEU A 107 33.69 6.79 19.08
N SER A 108 34.47 7.45 18.24
CA SER A 108 35.94 7.43 18.28
C SER A 108 36.50 7.91 19.62
N ALA A 109 35.96 9.02 20.14
CA ALA A 109 36.34 9.54 21.45
C ALA A 109 36.07 8.54 22.58
N LYS A 110 34.89 7.89 22.56
CA LYS A 110 34.56 6.84 23.53
C LYS A 110 35.49 5.64 23.44
N LYS A 111 35.84 5.19 22.25
CA LYS A 111 36.78 4.08 22.05
C LYS A 111 38.17 4.44 22.52
N SER A 112 38.61 5.68 22.28
CA SER A 112 39.90 6.18 22.74
C SER A 112 40.03 6.17 24.27
N ILE A 113 38.97 6.59 24.99
CA ILE A 113 38.91 6.54 26.45
C ILE A 113 38.99 5.09 26.98
N ARG A 114 38.38 4.16 26.28
CA ARG A 114 38.37 2.74 26.68
C ARG A 114 39.65 1.99 26.29
N ARG A 115 40.48 2.61 25.46
CA ARG A 115 41.73 2.00 25.03
C ARG A 115 42.65 1.82 26.21
N LYS A 116 43.13 0.63 26.38
CA LYS A 116 44.11 0.34 27.45
C LYS A 116 45.35 1.19 27.26
N PRO A 117 45.78 1.93 28.26
CA PRO A 117 47.01 2.74 28.14
C PRO A 117 48.18 1.81 27.85
N ALA A 118 49.11 2.32 27.01
CA ALA A 118 50.35 1.61 26.78
C ALA A 118 51.08 1.45 28.11
N SER A 119 51.51 0.24 28.43
CA SER A 119 52.27 0.01 29.64
C SER A 119 53.63 0.67 29.48
N ASP A 120 53.91 1.65 30.31
CA ASP A 120 55.25 2.25 30.45
C ASP A 120 56.07 1.31 31.31
N ASP A 121 56.81 0.44 30.67
CA ASP A 121 57.84 -0.36 31.34
C ASP A 121 59.19 0.30 31.21
#